data_cba3a12886f36ebdd5dd7fde4e901c13
#
_entry.id   cba3a12886f36ebdd5dd7fde4e901c13
#
_cell.length_a   1.000
_cell.length_b   1.000
_cell.length_c   1.000
_cell.angle_alpha   90.00
_cell.angle_beta   90.00
_cell.angle_gamma   90.00
#
_symmetry.space_group_name_H-M   'P 1'
#
loop_
_entity.id
_entity.type
_entity.pdbx_description
1 polymer ?
#
loop_
_entity_poly.entity_id
_entity_poly.type
_entity_poly.pdbx_seq_one_letter_code
_entity_poly.pdbx_strand_id
1 'polypeptide(L)'
;MPIYEIEGVSPHIDADAFVHPDAVVIGDVTIGAESSVWPTAVLRGDYGTITVGARTSIQDGTVVHAGPGFPTIIGDDCVVGHLTHLEGCTLEDESLAGSGSVVLHWAVISSGATVGANAVVPNHVVVPPGALALGVPAKILENRSDHAMIQVSAAEYVNNAKRYRASLRRLD
;
A
#
# COMPACT_ATOMS: atom_id res chain seq x y z
N MET A 1 -11.35 -2.58 -15.57
CA MET A 1 -10.94 -2.07 -14.25
C MET A 1 -12.12 -1.32 -13.64
N PRO A 2 -12.60 -1.72 -12.48
CA PRO A 2 -13.62 -0.94 -11.77
C PRO A 2 -13.00 0.28 -11.08
N ILE A 3 -12.91 1.38 -11.82
CA ILE A 3 -12.50 2.69 -11.34
C ILE A 3 -13.77 3.55 -11.27
N TYR A 4 -14.03 4.12 -10.11
CA TYR A 4 -15.26 4.86 -9.86
C TYR A 4 -15.00 6.27 -9.38
N GLU A 5 -15.75 7.20 -9.96
CA GLU A 5 -15.95 8.53 -9.40
C GLU A 5 -17.02 8.46 -8.31
N ILE A 6 -16.88 9.25 -7.27
CA ILE A 6 -17.92 9.50 -6.26
C ILE A 6 -18.00 11.00 -5.98
N GLU A 7 -19.21 11.55 -5.99
CA GLU A 7 -19.48 12.98 -5.73
C GLU A 7 -18.63 13.95 -6.58
N GLY A 8 -18.33 13.57 -7.84
CA GLY A 8 -17.53 14.38 -8.76
C GLY A 8 -16.01 14.26 -8.55
N VAL A 9 -15.55 13.39 -7.65
CA VAL A 9 -14.13 13.15 -7.40
C VAL A 9 -13.72 11.83 -8.04
N SER A 10 -12.77 11.88 -8.98
CA SER A 10 -12.25 10.74 -9.73
C SER A 10 -10.82 10.41 -9.30
N PRO A 11 -10.42 9.13 -9.31
CA PRO A 11 -9.04 8.75 -9.08
C PRO A 11 -8.08 9.33 -10.12
N HIS A 12 -6.90 9.75 -9.67
CA HIS A 12 -5.78 10.14 -10.52
C HIS A 12 -4.75 9.01 -10.56
N ILE A 13 -4.63 8.34 -11.70
CA ILE A 13 -3.74 7.20 -11.89
C ILE A 13 -2.70 7.59 -12.94
N ASP A 14 -1.42 7.54 -12.57
CA ASP A 14 -0.33 7.81 -13.49
C ASP A 14 -0.35 6.85 -14.69
N ALA A 15 0.04 7.33 -15.86
CA ALA A 15 0.02 6.56 -17.10
C ALA A 15 0.94 5.32 -17.05
N ASP A 16 1.99 5.36 -16.23
CA ASP A 16 2.93 4.26 -16.03
C ASP A 16 2.54 3.34 -14.86
N ALA A 17 1.51 3.69 -14.07
CA ALA A 17 1.00 2.80 -13.03
C ALA A 17 0.23 1.60 -13.61
N PHE A 18 0.33 0.45 -12.97
CA PHE A 18 -0.41 -0.77 -13.33
C PHE A 18 -1.56 -1.01 -12.34
N VAL A 19 -2.79 -1.01 -12.82
CA VAL A 19 -3.94 -1.44 -12.02
C VAL A 19 -4.53 -2.70 -12.66
N HIS A 20 -4.56 -3.80 -11.89
CA HIS A 20 -5.14 -5.05 -12.39
C HIS A 20 -6.63 -4.87 -12.72
N PRO A 21 -7.15 -5.50 -13.77
CA PRO A 21 -8.57 -5.39 -14.15
C PRO A 21 -9.57 -5.73 -13.04
N ASP A 22 -9.21 -6.56 -12.07
CA ASP A 22 -10.07 -6.95 -10.95
C ASP A 22 -9.80 -6.17 -9.65
N ALA A 23 -8.90 -5.18 -9.68
CA ALA A 23 -8.74 -4.24 -8.57
C ALA A 23 -9.83 -3.16 -8.62
N VAL A 24 -10.17 -2.57 -7.48
CA VAL A 24 -11.20 -1.53 -7.34
C VAL A 24 -10.58 -0.25 -6.81
N VAL A 25 -10.80 0.88 -7.51
CA VAL A 25 -10.30 2.20 -7.08
C VAL A 25 -11.48 3.19 -7.10
N ILE A 26 -11.74 3.86 -5.97
CA ILE A 26 -12.92 4.71 -5.81
C ILE A 26 -12.52 6.07 -5.23
N GLY A 27 -12.97 7.17 -5.83
CA GLY A 27 -12.94 8.52 -5.26
C GLY A 27 -11.55 9.17 -5.23
N ASP A 28 -11.22 9.84 -4.12
CA ASP A 28 -10.00 10.64 -3.96
C ASP A 28 -8.77 9.76 -3.74
N VAL A 29 -8.29 9.15 -4.82
CA VAL A 29 -7.13 8.26 -4.83
C VAL A 29 -6.12 8.73 -5.87
N THR A 30 -4.87 8.93 -5.45
CA THR A 30 -3.74 9.19 -6.35
C THR A 30 -2.79 8.00 -6.36
N ILE A 31 -2.40 7.52 -7.54
CA ILE A 31 -1.45 6.42 -7.73
C ILE A 31 -0.30 6.91 -8.61
N GLY A 32 0.92 6.90 -8.06
CA GLY A 32 2.14 7.37 -8.70
C GLY A 32 2.71 6.43 -9.77
N ALA A 33 3.69 6.94 -10.49
CA ALA A 33 4.32 6.26 -11.63
C ALA A 33 4.95 4.91 -11.23
N GLU A 34 4.86 3.94 -12.14
CA GLU A 34 5.41 2.58 -11.97
C GLU A 34 4.87 1.81 -10.74
N SER A 35 3.89 2.37 -10.02
CA SER A 35 3.20 1.67 -8.94
C SER A 35 2.23 0.63 -9.46
N SER A 36 1.91 -0.36 -8.62
CA SER A 36 1.07 -1.48 -9.02
C SER A 36 -0.02 -1.80 -7.99
N VAL A 37 -1.24 -1.99 -8.47
CA VAL A 37 -2.39 -2.44 -7.68
C VAL A 37 -2.85 -3.79 -8.22
N TRP A 38 -2.80 -4.81 -7.38
CA TRP A 38 -2.94 -6.20 -7.76
C TRP A 38 -4.38 -6.72 -7.62
N PRO A 39 -4.68 -7.96 -8.08
CA PRO A 39 -6.05 -8.47 -8.10
C PRO A 39 -6.77 -8.33 -6.77
N THR A 40 -8.05 -7.96 -6.83
CA THR A 40 -8.96 -7.84 -5.69
C THR A 40 -8.55 -6.82 -4.60
N ALA A 41 -7.48 -6.06 -4.81
CA ALA A 41 -7.17 -4.93 -3.95
C ALA A 41 -8.23 -3.83 -4.10
N VAL A 42 -8.58 -3.17 -2.98
CA VAL A 42 -9.58 -2.11 -2.93
C VAL A 42 -8.96 -0.86 -2.32
N LEU A 43 -8.92 0.23 -3.09
CA LEU A 43 -8.53 1.56 -2.62
C LEU A 43 -9.79 2.43 -2.63
N ARG A 44 -10.29 2.81 -1.44
CA ARG A 44 -11.55 3.53 -1.31
C ARG A 44 -11.35 4.86 -0.59
N GLY A 45 -11.22 5.93 -1.38
CA GLY A 45 -11.10 7.32 -0.94
C GLY A 45 -12.44 8.07 -1.03
N ASP A 46 -13.47 7.56 -0.34
CA ASP A 46 -14.82 8.13 -0.34
C ASP A 46 -15.04 9.19 0.74
N TYR A 47 -14.27 9.15 1.82
CA TYR A 47 -14.34 10.12 2.92
C TYR A 47 -13.01 10.84 3.20
N GLY A 48 -11.94 10.40 2.60
CA GLY A 48 -10.61 10.97 2.77
C GLY A 48 -9.69 10.61 1.61
N THR A 49 -8.55 11.28 1.54
CA THR A 49 -7.58 11.12 0.46
C THR A 49 -6.70 9.88 0.68
N ILE A 50 -6.46 9.13 -0.37
CA ILE A 50 -5.45 8.07 -0.45
C ILE A 50 -4.37 8.52 -1.43
N THR A 51 -3.12 8.50 -0.99
CA THR A 51 -1.96 8.77 -1.85
C THR A 51 -1.05 7.55 -1.86
N VAL A 52 -0.74 7.06 -3.05
CA VAL A 52 0.27 6.02 -3.29
C VAL A 52 1.37 6.65 -4.13
N GLY A 53 2.59 6.66 -3.63
CA GLY A 53 3.77 7.18 -4.29
C GLY A 53 4.17 6.38 -5.53
N ALA A 54 5.37 6.60 -6.03
CA ALA A 54 5.91 5.91 -7.20
C ALA A 54 6.52 4.54 -6.83
N ARG A 55 6.55 3.60 -7.77
CA ARG A 55 7.19 2.27 -7.64
C ARG A 55 6.73 1.45 -6.43
N THR A 56 5.54 1.74 -5.93
CA THR A 56 4.92 1.12 -4.76
C THR A 56 3.97 0.01 -5.19
N SER A 57 3.99 -1.12 -4.47
CA SER A 57 3.14 -2.28 -4.75
C SER A 57 2.05 -2.44 -3.70
N ILE A 58 0.77 -2.43 -4.14
CA ILE A 58 -0.41 -2.74 -3.32
C ILE A 58 -0.92 -4.11 -3.73
N GLN A 59 -0.63 -5.13 -2.92
CA GLN A 59 -0.80 -6.53 -3.32
C GLN A 59 -2.24 -7.05 -3.15
N ASP A 60 -2.45 -8.26 -3.62
CA ASP A 60 -3.76 -8.90 -3.78
C ASP A 60 -4.60 -8.87 -2.50
N GLY A 61 -5.85 -8.52 -2.62
CA GLY A 61 -6.81 -8.50 -1.52
C GLY A 61 -6.58 -7.42 -0.46
N THR A 62 -5.60 -6.53 -0.65
CA THR A 62 -5.33 -5.42 0.26
C THR A 62 -6.49 -4.42 0.25
N VAL A 63 -6.87 -3.93 1.43
CA VAL A 63 -7.84 -2.85 1.58
C VAL A 63 -7.14 -1.61 2.10
N VAL A 64 -7.23 -0.53 1.32
CA VAL A 64 -6.75 0.81 1.70
C VAL A 64 -7.96 1.73 1.81
N HIS A 65 -8.14 2.32 2.99
CA HIS A 65 -9.23 3.25 3.26
C HIS A 65 -8.69 4.53 3.91
N ALA A 66 -9.45 5.59 3.80
CA ALA A 66 -9.18 6.86 4.44
C ALA A 66 -10.50 7.45 4.92
N GLY A 67 -10.47 8.16 6.05
CA GLY A 67 -11.66 8.76 6.63
C GLY A 67 -11.54 10.28 6.77
N PRO A 68 -12.61 10.94 7.25
CA PRO A 68 -12.60 12.37 7.43
C PRO A 68 -11.49 12.83 8.40
N GLY A 69 -10.52 13.59 7.91
CA GLY A 69 -9.42 14.12 8.71
C GLY A 69 -8.25 13.15 8.94
N PHE A 70 -8.28 11.93 8.40
CA PHE A 70 -7.17 10.98 8.48
C PHE A 70 -6.90 10.34 7.10
N PRO A 71 -6.07 10.99 6.26
CA PRO A 71 -5.67 10.44 4.97
C PRO A 71 -4.81 9.19 5.17
N THR A 72 -4.79 8.32 4.16
CA THR A 72 -3.81 7.24 4.08
C THR A 72 -2.74 7.63 3.06
N ILE A 73 -1.49 7.68 3.52
CA ILE A 73 -0.35 8.09 2.70
C ILE A 73 0.63 6.93 2.64
N ILE A 74 0.96 6.52 1.43
CA ILE A 74 1.94 5.47 1.16
C ILE A 74 3.00 6.09 0.25
N GLY A 75 4.24 6.11 0.70
CA GLY A 75 5.36 6.71 0.01
C GLY A 75 5.84 5.96 -1.22
N ASP A 76 7.02 6.32 -1.68
CA ASP A 76 7.70 5.69 -2.81
C ASP A 76 8.37 4.38 -2.41
N ASP A 77 8.51 3.47 -3.37
CA ASP A 77 9.24 2.20 -3.21
C ASP A 77 8.73 1.33 -2.03
N CYS A 78 7.47 1.49 -1.65
CA CYS A 78 6.84 0.73 -0.58
C CYS A 78 6.31 -0.62 -1.06
N VAL A 79 6.26 -1.58 -0.14
CA VAL A 79 5.64 -2.89 -0.37
C VAL A 79 4.49 -3.09 0.60
N VAL A 80 3.25 -3.12 0.10
CA VAL A 80 2.06 -3.48 0.87
C VAL A 80 1.66 -4.89 0.50
N GLY A 81 1.92 -5.83 1.39
CA GLY A 81 1.74 -7.27 1.20
C GLY A 81 0.27 -7.68 1.05
N HIS A 82 0.06 -8.92 0.60
CA HIS A 82 -1.27 -9.46 0.35
C HIS A 82 -2.19 -9.37 1.58
N LEU A 83 -3.46 -9.08 1.38
CA LEU A 83 -4.50 -9.04 2.43
C LEU A 83 -4.22 -8.04 3.55
N THR A 84 -3.41 -7.03 3.32
CA THR A 84 -3.12 -5.98 4.29
C THR A 84 -4.32 -5.02 4.44
N HIS A 85 -4.53 -4.50 5.65
CA HIS A 85 -5.48 -3.42 5.88
C HIS A 85 -4.76 -2.15 6.33
N LEU A 86 -4.93 -1.07 5.57
CA LEU A 86 -4.39 0.24 5.88
C LEU A 86 -5.54 1.24 6.01
N GLU A 87 -5.60 1.97 7.13
CA GLU A 87 -6.63 2.99 7.32
C GLU A 87 -6.10 4.19 8.10
N GLY A 88 -6.07 5.37 7.45
CA GLY A 88 -5.69 6.63 8.06
C GLY A 88 -4.27 6.66 8.63
N CYS A 89 -3.34 5.98 7.97
CA CYS A 89 -1.96 5.80 8.42
C CYS A 89 -0.97 6.33 7.37
N THR A 90 0.29 6.42 7.77
CA THR A 90 1.39 6.79 6.89
C THR A 90 2.41 5.65 6.81
N LEU A 91 2.72 5.24 5.60
CA LEU A 91 3.89 4.43 5.26
C LEU A 91 4.87 5.36 4.57
N GLU A 92 6.00 5.65 5.22
CA GLU A 92 7.08 6.45 4.60
C GLU A 92 7.82 5.63 3.54
N ASP A 93 8.62 6.30 2.71
CA ASP A 93 9.33 5.67 1.60
C ASP A 93 10.12 4.42 2.02
N GLU A 94 10.19 3.45 1.11
CA GLU A 94 10.92 2.20 1.32
C GLU A 94 10.49 1.41 2.57
N SER A 95 9.22 1.51 2.97
CA SER A 95 8.68 0.73 4.08
C SER A 95 7.88 -0.48 3.59
N LEU A 96 7.67 -1.45 4.50
CA LEU A 96 6.95 -2.69 4.18
C LEU A 96 5.85 -2.99 5.20
N ALA A 97 4.63 -3.17 4.73
CA ALA A 97 3.54 -3.77 5.49
C ALA A 97 3.38 -5.23 5.03
N GLY A 98 3.73 -6.18 5.90
CA GLY A 98 3.68 -7.61 5.61
C GLY A 98 2.26 -8.14 5.42
N SER A 99 2.13 -9.27 4.73
CA SER A 99 0.85 -9.88 4.39
C SER A 99 -0.06 -10.07 5.61
N GLY A 100 -1.34 -9.70 5.45
CA GLY A 100 -2.34 -9.80 6.51
C GLY A 100 -2.17 -8.83 7.67
N SER A 101 -1.21 -7.90 7.60
CA SER A 101 -1.04 -6.91 8.66
C SER A 101 -2.15 -5.85 8.65
N VAL A 102 -2.35 -5.23 9.81
CA VAL A 102 -3.33 -4.15 10.00
C VAL A 102 -2.60 -2.94 10.55
N VAL A 103 -2.70 -1.80 9.86
CA VAL A 103 -2.11 -0.53 10.30
C VAL A 103 -3.23 0.49 10.46
N LEU A 104 -3.42 0.97 11.69
CA LEU A 104 -4.56 1.78 12.08
C LEU A 104 -4.26 3.28 12.08
N HIS A 105 -5.28 4.08 12.43
CA HIS A 105 -5.30 5.53 12.29
C HIS A 105 -4.10 6.22 12.96
N TRP A 106 -3.49 7.15 12.24
CA TRP A 106 -2.34 7.96 12.66
C TRP A 106 -1.10 7.15 13.06
N ALA A 107 -1.09 5.85 12.74
CA ALA A 107 0.15 5.09 12.83
C ALA A 107 1.12 5.53 11.72
N VAL A 108 2.41 5.52 12.03
CA VAL A 108 3.47 5.85 11.08
C VAL A 108 4.45 4.68 11.00
N ILE A 109 4.63 4.16 9.81
CA ILE A 109 5.67 3.18 9.51
C ILE A 109 6.79 3.95 8.82
N SER A 110 7.86 4.22 9.58
CA SER A 110 8.95 5.07 9.09
C SER A 110 9.78 4.40 8.00
N SER A 111 10.56 5.20 7.28
CA SER A 111 11.37 4.74 6.15
C SER A 111 12.25 3.53 6.51
N GLY A 112 12.27 2.53 5.65
CA GLY A 112 12.98 1.27 5.86
C GLY A 112 12.44 0.38 6.96
N ALA A 113 11.32 0.73 7.61
CA ALA A 113 10.71 -0.10 8.64
C ALA A 113 9.81 -1.19 8.03
N THR A 114 9.63 -2.27 8.78
CA THR A 114 8.77 -3.40 8.40
C THR A 114 7.70 -3.65 9.45
N VAL A 115 6.46 -3.80 9.00
CA VAL A 115 5.40 -4.45 9.79
C VAL A 115 5.37 -5.92 9.37
N GLY A 116 5.55 -6.84 10.31
CA GLY A 116 5.57 -8.27 10.02
C GLY A 116 4.18 -8.81 9.65
N ALA A 117 4.16 -9.96 9.00
CA ALA A 117 2.91 -10.59 8.58
C ALA A 117 1.95 -10.81 9.77
N ASN A 118 0.65 -10.52 9.55
CA ASN A 118 -0.42 -10.60 10.54
C ASN A 118 -0.21 -9.75 11.81
N ALA A 119 0.73 -8.80 11.81
CA ALA A 119 0.88 -7.88 12.92
C ALA A 119 -0.20 -6.79 12.90
N VAL A 120 -0.56 -6.28 14.07
CA VAL A 120 -1.50 -5.15 14.22
C VAL A 120 -0.78 -3.97 14.85
N VAL A 121 -0.60 -2.90 14.08
CA VAL A 121 -0.05 -1.63 14.55
C VAL A 121 -1.22 -0.74 15.00
N PRO A 122 -1.36 -0.50 16.33
CA PRO A 122 -2.45 0.32 16.85
C PRO A 122 -2.37 1.79 16.45
N ASN A 123 -3.46 2.52 16.70
CA ASN A 123 -3.54 3.95 16.48
C ASN A 123 -2.38 4.70 17.16
N HIS A 124 -1.85 5.72 16.48
CA HIS A 124 -0.80 6.63 16.94
C HIS A 124 0.56 5.97 17.22
N VAL A 125 0.74 4.69 16.88
CA VAL A 125 2.04 4.03 17.06
C VAL A 125 2.97 4.44 15.93
N VAL A 126 4.20 4.82 16.28
CA VAL A 126 5.28 5.06 15.32
C VAL A 126 6.23 3.87 15.36
N VAL A 127 6.40 3.22 14.21
CA VAL A 127 7.44 2.21 13.99
C VAL A 127 8.68 2.93 13.47
N PRO A 128 9.77 3.03 14.25
CA PRO A 128 10.94 3.83 13.88
C PRO A 128 11.65 3.33 12.62
N PRO A 129 12.48 4.17 11.98
CA PRO A 129 13.25 3.75 10.80
C PRO A 129 14.06 2.47 11.05
N GLY A 130 14.00 1.53 10.12
CA GLY A 130 14.72 0.26 10.19
C GLY A 130 14.23 -0.70 11.28
N ALA A 131 13.13 -0.40 11.96
CA ALA A 131 12.55 -1.28 12.97
C ALA A 131 11.59 -2.31 12.35
N LEU A 132 11.37 -3.40 13.09
CA LEU A 132 10.41 -4.45 12.76
C LEU A 132 9.30 -4.49 13.83
N ALA A 133 8.05 -4.31 13.42
CA ALA A 133 6.87 -4.43 14.28
C ALA A 133 6.24 -5.81 14.13
N LEU A 134 6.12 -6.60 15.21
CA LEU A 134 5.60 -7.97 15.19
C LEU A 134 4.52 -8.20 16.25
N GLY A 135 3.51 -8.97 15.90
CA GLY A 135 2.49 -9.49 16.84
C GLY A 135 1.23 -8.64 16.95
N VAL A 136 0.32 -9.02 17.86
CA VAL A 136 -0.98 -8.39 18.10
C VAL A 136 -1.16 -8.14 19.59
N PRO A 137 -1.10 -6.87 20.08
CA PRO A 137 -0.63 -5.69 19.35
C PRO A 137 0.86 -5.79 19.00
N ALA A 138 1.28 -5.07 17.98
CA ALA A 138 2.66 -5.13 17.53
C ALA A 138 3.66 -4.63 18.58
N LYS A 139 4.75 -5.39 18.74
CA LYS A 139 5.94 -4.99 19.52
C LYS A 139 7.02 -4.56 18.56
N ILE A 140 7.69 -3.45 18.86
CA ILE A 140 8.74 -2.87 18.04
C ILE A 140 10.09 -3.48 18.42
N LEU A 141 10.80 -3.99 17.44
CA LEU A 141 12.15 -4.52 17.52
C LEU A 141 13.06 -3.59 16.71
N GLU A 142 13.86 -2.77 17.40
CA GLU A 142 14.73 -1.78 16.74
C GLU A 142 15.82 -2.46 15.88
N ASN A 143 16.11 -1.85 14.71
CA ASN A 143 17.15 -2.30 13.78
C ASN A 143 17.02 -3.78 13.34
N ARG A 144 15.78 -4.26 13.17
CA ARG A 144 15.50 -5.65 12.76
C ARG A 144 14.77 -5.75 11.43
N SER A 145 14.50 -4.64 10.76
CA SER A 145 14.01 -4.64 9.38
C SER A 145 15.13 -4.98 8.41
N ASP A 146 14.81 -5.73 7.36
CA ASP A 146 15.72 -5.98 6.25
C ASP A 146 15.40 -4.99 5.11
N HIS A 147 16.00 -3.80 5.18
CA HIS A 147 15.78 -2.74 4.21
C HIS A 147 16.18 -3.14 2.78
N ALA A 148 17.26 -3.90 2.63
CA ALA A 148 17.70 -4.38 1.30
C ALA A 148 16.63 -5.30 0.66
N MET A 149 15.97 -6.14 1.46
CA MET A 149 14.88 -6.99 0.99
C MET A 149 13.66 -6.16 0.55
N ILE A 150 13.37 -5.04 1.22
CA ILE A 150 12.27 -4.14 0.80
C ILE A 150 12.57 -3.59 -0.59
N GLN A 151 13.78 -3.06 -0.81
CA GLN A 151 14.20 -2.48 -2.09
C GLN A 151 14.14 -3.52 -3.23
N VAL A 152 14.64 -4.73 -2.98
CA VAL A 152 14.57 -5.83 -3.96
C VAL A 152 13.12 -6.18 -4.29
N SER A 153 12.27 -6.29 -3.27
CA SER A 153 10.85 -6.63 -3.47
C SER A 153 10.11 -5.54 -4.26
N ALA A 154 10.33 -4.26 -3.93
CA ALA A 154 9.71 -3.16 -4.68
C ALA A 154 10.12 -3.20 -6.17
N ALA A 155 11.41 -3.35 -6.45
CA ALA A 155 11.92 -3.46 -7.82
C ALA A 155 11.35 -4.68 -8.57
N GLU A 156 11.19 -5.82 -7.90
CA GLU A 156 10.55 -7.01 -8.49
C GLU A 156 9.09 -6.75 -8.88
N TYR A 157 8.33 -6.03 -8.06
CA TYR A 157 6.95 -5.69 -8.37
C TYR A 157 6.82 -4.68 -9.51
N VAL A 158 7.75 -3.73 -9.64
CA VAL A 158 7.84 -2.86 -10.84
C VAL A 158 8.04 -3.70 -12.11
N ASN A 159 8.96 -4.66 -12.08
CA ASN A 159 9.20 -5.56 -13.22
C ASN A 159 7.99 -6.47 -13.49
N ASN A 160 7.35 -6.98 -12.45
CA ASN A 160 6.13 -7.79 -12.58
C ASN A 160 4.99 -6.99 -13.21
N ALA A 161 4.79 -5.74 -12.79
CA ALA A 161 3.77 -4.86 -13.37
C ALA A 161 3.99 -4.66 -14.88
N LYS A 162 5.23 -4.40 -15.29
CA LYS A 162 5.61 -4.30 -16.73
C LYS A 162 5.32 -5.59 -17.49
N ARG A 163 5.65 -6.74 -16.92
CA ARG A 163 5.36 -8.06 -17.49
C ARG A 163 3.86 -8.31 -17.64
N TYR A 164 3.07 -8.01 -16.61
CA TYR A 164 1.62 -8.18 -16.65
C TYR A 164 0.97 -7.26 -17.66
N ARG A 165 1.36 -5.99 -17.71
CA ARG A 165 0.88 -5.04 -18.71
C ARG A 165 1.11 -5.53 -20.14
N ALA A 166 2.26 -6.17 -20.40
CA ALA A 166 2.63 -6.64 -21.73
C ALA A 166 1.97 -7.98 -22.12
N SER A 167 1.63 -8.84 -21.16
CA SER A 167 1.32 -10.24 -21.45
C SER A 167 0.03 -10.78 -20.83
N LEU A 168 -0.57 -10.08 -19.84
CA LEU A 168 -1.81 -10.54 -19.21
C LEU A 168 -2.96 -10.52 -20.23
N ARG A 169 -3.64 -11.64 -20.35
CA ARG A 169 -4.80 -11.78 -21.23
C ARG A 169 -5.89 -12.56 -20.52
N ARG A 170 -7.07 -11.97 -20.45
CA ARG A 170 -8.26 -12.66 -19.98
C ARG A 170 -8.70 -13.71 -20.99
N LEU A 171 -9.14 -14.88 -20.54
CA LEU A 171 -9.49 -16.02 -21.40
C LEU A 171 -11.00 -16.29 -21.49
N ASP A 172 -11.80 -15.63 -20.63
CA ASP A 172 -13.26 -15.73 -20.57
C ASP A 172 -13.97 -14.39 -20.85
#